data_da043c78b6afce6e23a54a7b5fea3df4
#
_entry.id   da043c78b6afce6e23a54a7b5fea3df4
#
_cell.length_a   1.000
_cell.length_b   1.000
_cell.length_c   1.000
_cell.angle_alpha   90.00
_cell.angle_beta   90.00
_cell.angle_gamma   90.00
#
_symmetry.space_group_name_H-M   'P 1'
#
loop_
_entity.id
_entity.type
_entity.pdbx_description
1 polymer ?
#
loop_
_entity_poly.entity_id
_entity_poly.type
_entity_poly.pdbx_seq_one_letter_code
_entity_poly.pdbx_strand_id
1 'polypeptide(L)'
;DDYFYVRNILESKMRILKNMKYKFSDDPIQNHRYALSLVNSGKYTEARKILSQSFSKDRFNIYLASLMSEILWLEGKKSESKEILKKILSIYPNNNAISHQLFFFNIKDQVNLEQSISGIEYLMKYNSYNPQAYKILAEAYSKTNRFYKSKLALINYYNLKGNITMAFKVIDDGNSSDKLTDYEKGYLQKLKNSILCTTNPPLEPIFGNKTCN
;
A
#
# COMPACT_ATOMS: atom_id res chain seq x y z
N ASP A 1 11.14 -11.96 18.16
CA ASP A 1 11.88 -11.26 17.07
C ASP A 1 10.98 -10.36 16.21
N ASP A 2 9.73 -10.74 15.94
CA ASP A 2 8.80 -10.00 15.09
C ASP A 2 8.59 -8.54 15.56
N TYR A 3 8.52 -8.30 16.85
CA TYR A 3 8.39 -6.95 17.43
C TYR A 3 9.49 -6.02 16.94
N PHE A 4 10.74 -6.46 16.92
CA PHE A 4 11.86 -5.62 16.50
C PHE A 4 11.85 -5.30 15.01
N TYR A 5 11.44 -6.26 14.17
CA TYR A 5 11.25 -6.01 12.72
C TYR A 5 10.13 -5.00 12.47
N VAL A 6 8.99 -5.14 13.14
CA VAL A 6 7.86 -4.20 13.02
C VAL A 6 8.27 -2.81 13.51
N ARG A 7 8.97 -2.72 14.64
CA ARG A 7 9.52 -1.46 15.16
C ARG A 7 10.43 -0.78 14.14
N ASN A 8 11.36 -1.52 13.52
CA ASN A 8 12.25 -0.99 12.49
C ASN A 8 11.48 -0.39 11.31
N ILE A 9 10.41 -1.07 10.85
CA ILE A 9 9.55 -0.60 9.76
C ILE A 9 8.83 0.70 10.16
N LEU A 10 8.29 0.78 11.38
CA LEU A 10 7.61 1.97 11.88
C LEU A 10 8.57 3.17 11.99
N GLU A 11 9.73 2.97 12.58
CA GLU A 11 10.77 4.01 12.70
C GLU A 11 11.27 4.49 11.32
N SER A 12 11.36 3.58 10.35
CA SER A 12 11.69 3.90 8.96
C SER A 12 10.62 4.82 8.34
N LYS A 13 9.35 4.47 8.48
CA LYS A 13 8.22 5.29 7.97
C LYS A 13 8.14 6.66 8.65
N MET A 14 8.51 6.77 9.91
CA MET A 14 8.59 8.03 10.66
C MET A 14 9.85 8.83 10.35
N ARG A 15 10.72 8.35 9.45
CA ARG A 15 12.02 8.95 9.07
C ARG A 15 13.02 9.08 10.21
N ILE A 16 12.82 8.37 11.32
CA ILE A 16 13.72 8.39 12.48
C ILE A 16 15.09 7.82 12.12
N LEU A 17 15.11 6.81 11.21
CA LEU A 17 16.33 6.09 10.84
C LEU A 17 17.30 6.90 9.96
N LYS A 18 16.88 8.03 9.38
CA LYS A 18 17.67 8.75 8.37
C LYS A 18 19.02 9.28 8.86
N ASN A 19 19.13 9.62 10.14
CA ASN A 19 20.29 10.29 10.73
C ASN A 19 21.11 9.40 11.67
N MET A 20 20.81 8.11 11.77
CA MET A 20 21.53 7.19 12.66
C MET A 20 22.73 6.58 11.95
N LYS A 21 23.86 6.49 12.68
CA LYS A 21 25.03 5.75 12.19
C LYS A 21 24.84 4.26 12.43
N TYR A 22 24.76 3.50 11.35
CA TYR A 22 24.65 2.06 11.41
C TYR A 22 25.94 1.39 10.94
N LYS A 23 26.22 0.21 11.49
CA LYS A 23 27.30 -0.66 11.03
C LYS A 23 26.69 -2.03 10.70
N PHE A 24 27.32 -2.72 9.77
CA PHE A 24 27.03 -4.12 9.51
C PHE A 24 27.25 -4.94 10.79
N SER A 25 26.36 -5.90 11.02
CA SER A 25 26.33 -6.77 12.20
C SER A 25 25.98 -8.20 11.82
N ASP A 26 26.26 -9.16 12.69
CA ASP A 26 25.77 -10.53 12.56
C ASP A 26 24.29 -10.67 12.94
N ASP A 27 23.74 -9.67 13.64
CA ASP A 27 22.34 -9.61 14.03
C ASP A 27 21.45 -9.22 12.82
N PRO A 28 20.53 -10.12 12.38
CA PRO A 28 19.65 -9.85 11.24
C PRO A 28 18.71 -8.67 11.49
N ILE A 29 18.32 -8.40 12.73
CA ILE A 29 17.44 -7.29 13.08
C ILE A 29 18.15 -5.95 12.89
N GLN A 30 19.42 -5.85 13.26
CA GLN A 30 20.23 -4.66 13.02
C GLN A 30 20.51 -4.46 11.53
N ASN A 31 20.81 -5.51 10.79
CA ASN A 31 21.01 -5.44 9.34
C ASN A 31 19.72 -5.02 8.60
N HIS A 32 18.54 -5.51 9.04
CA HIS A 32 17.25 -5.07 8.53
C HIS A 32 17.04 -3.57 8.77
N ARG A 33 17.34 -3.09 9.98
CA ARG A 33 17.26 -1.66 10.33
C ARG A 33 18.21 -0.81 9.48
N TYR A 34 19.46 -1.27 9.30
CA TYR A 34 20.44 -0.59 8.47
C TYR A 34 20.01 -0.55 7.01
N ALA A 35 19.54 -1.68 6.45
CA ALA A 35 19.04 -1.73 5.09
C ALA A 35 17.87 -0.76 4.86
N LEU A 36 16.91 -0.68 5.81
CA LEU A 36 15.82 0.31 5.75
C LEU A 36 16.33 1.75 5.70
N SER A 37 17.36 2.09 6.49
CA SER A 37 17.94 3.44 6.47
C SER A 37 18.59 3.77 5.13
N LEU A 38 19.23 2.79 4.50
CA LEU A 38 19.83 2.91 3.17
C LEU A 38 18.75 3.05 2.09
N VAL A 39 17.65 2.29 2.17
CA VAL A 39 16.50 2.43 1.28
C VAL A 39 15.92 3.84 1.37
N ASN A 40 15.72 4.37 2.58
CA ASN A 40 15.24 5.75 2.78
C ASN A 40 16.19 6.82 2.20
N SER A 41 17.45 6.47 2.04
CA SER A 41 18.49 7.36 1.46
C SER A 41 18.71 7.11 -0.05
N GLY A 42 17.92 6.22 -0.68
CA GLY A 42 18.04 5.87 -2.10
C GLY A 42 19.22 4.96 -2.44
N LYS A 43 19.91 4.41 -1.44
CA LYS A 43 21.12 3.58 -1.60
C LYS A 43 20.76 2.09 -1.71
N TYR A 44 20.02 1.73 -2.74
CA TYR A 44 19.41 0.39 -2.88
C TYR A 44 20.43 -0.74 -2.99
N THR A 45 21.49 -0.54 -3.76
CA THR A 45 22.55 -1.56 -3.95
C THR A 45 23.32 -1.83 -2.65
N GLU A 46 23.60 -0.79 -1.86
CA GLU A 46 24.19 -0.94 -0.53
C GLU A 46 23.22 -1.66 0.43
N ALA A 47 21.93 -1.28 0.42
CA ALA A 47 20.89 -1.92 1.22
C ALA A 47 20.79 -3.40 0.92
N ARG A 48 20.79 -3.79 -0.36
CA ARG A 48 20.79 -5.19 -0.79
C ARG A 48 22.01 -5.95 -0.29
N LYS A 49 23.21 -5.36 -0.38
CA LYS A 49 24.46 -5.99 0.10
C LYS A 49 24.39 -6.26 1.61
N ILE A 50 23.92 -5.28 2.39
CA ILE A 50 23.78 -5.44 3.86
C ILE A 50 22.76 -6.52 4.20
N LEU A 51 21.61 -6.56 3.53
CA LEU A 51 20.53 -7.50 3.85
C LEU A 51 20.84 -8.92 3.38
N SER A 52 21.64 -9.08 2.31
CA SER A 52 21.88 -10.36 1.64
C SER A 52 22.39 -11.45 2.57
N GLN A 53 23.27 -11.13 3.50
CA GLN A 53 23.82 -12.12 4.43
C GLN A 53 22.73 -12.65 5.38
N SER A 54 21.95 -11.76 5.99
CA SER A 54 20.85 -12.15 6.85
C SER A 54 19.77 -12.93 6.10
N PHE A 55 19.43 -12.45 4.89
CA PHE A 55 18.45 -13.11 4.03
C PHE A 55 18.92 -14.49 3.52
N SER A 56 20.22 -14.69 3.28
CA SER A 56 20.74 -15.99 2.85
C SER A 56 20.69 -17.05 3.99
N LYS A 57 20.82 -16.62 5.24
CA LYS A 57 20.71 -17.49 6.43
C LYS A 57 19.26 -17.89 6.72
N ASP A 58 18.31 -16.98 6.47
CA ASP A 58 16.88 -17.22 6.71
C ASP A 58 16.02 -16.63 5.57
N ARG A 59 15.91 -17.39 4.48
CA ARG A 59 15.18 -16.99 3.26
C ARG A 59 13.67 -16.97 3.43
N PHE A 60 13.16 -17.57 4.49
CA PHE A 60 11.73 -17.68 4.77
C PHE A 60 11.27 -16.69 5.84
N ASN A 61 12.17 -15.92 6.40
CA ASN A 61 11.80 -14.80 7.25
C ASN A 61 11.02 -13.75 6.45
N ILE A 62 9.76 -13.57 6.82
CA ILE A 62 8.82 -12.71 6.07
C ILE A 62 9.27 -11.25 6.00
N TYR A 63 9.94 -10.74 7.04
CA TYR A 63 10.41 -9.36 7.11
C TYR A 63 11.64 -9.14 6.23
N LEU A 64 12.60 -10.06 6.27
CA LEU A 64 13.80 -10.02 5.41
C LEU A 64 13.41 -10.20 3.94
N ALA A 65 12.50 -11.13 3.65
CA ALA A 65 11.99 -11.37 2.30
C ALA A 65 11.22 -10.17 1.75
N SER A 66 10.34 -9.57 2.55
CA SER A 66 9.59 -8.37 2.19
C SER A 66 10.53 -7.22 1.83
N LEU A 67 11.52 -6.93 2.69
CA LEU A 67 12.49 -5.86 2.43
C LEU A 67 13.41 -6.17 1.25
N MET A 68 13.88 -7.41 1.10
CA MET A 68 14.71 -7.80 -0.05
C MET A 68 13.93 -7.66 -1.36
N SER A 69 12.68 -8.07 -1.37
CA SER A 69 11.77 -7.90 -2.50
C SER A 69 11.57 -6.42 -2.85
N GLU A 70 11.37 -5.55 -1.85
CA GLU A 70 11.24 -4.09 -2.06
C GLU A 70 12.53 -3.50 -2.64
N ILE A 71 13.69 -3.86 -2.10
CA ILE A 71 14.99 -3.40 -2.61
C ILE A 71 15.19 -3.81 -4.08
N LEU A 72 14.92 -5.06 -4.42
CA LEU A 72 15.02 -5.56 -5.80
C LEU A 72 14.05 -4.82 -6.73
N TRP A 73 12.83 -4.53 -6.27
CA TRP A 73 11.87 -3.72 -7.02
C TRP A 73 12.40 -2.32 -7.32
N LEU A 74 12.99 -1.67 -6.32
CA LEU A 74 13.58 -0.32 -6.43
C LEU A 74 14.85 -0.31 -7.31
N GLU A 75 15.59 -1.43 -7.39
CA GLU A 75 16.69 -1.64 -8.35
C GLU A 75 16.19 -1.95 -9.78
N GLY A 76 14.89 -2.06 -10.01
CA GLY A 76 14.32 -2.43 -11.32
C GLY A 76 14.29 -3.94 -11.60
N LYS A 77 14.72 -4.79 -10.68
CA LYS A 77 14.74 -6.26 -10.78
C LYS A 77 13.37 -6.86 -10.45
N LYS A 78 12.35 -6.46 -11.20
CA LYS A 78 10.93 -6.71 -10.91
C LYS A 78 10.58 -8.19 -10.84
N SER A 79 11.15 -9.02 -11.71
CA SER A 79 10.88 -10.46 -11.73
C SER A 79 11.43 -11.14 -10.48
N GLU A 80 12.69 -10.88 -10.11
CA GLU A 80 13.34 -11.43 -8.92
C GLU A 80 12.59 -11.01 -7.65
N SER A 81 12.17 -9.74 -7.59
CA SER A 81 11.36 -9.20 -6.51
C SER A 81 10.07 -10.01 -6.29
N LYS A 82 9.28 -10.21 -7.35
CA LYS A 82 8.01 -10.95 -7.27
C LYS A 82 8.21 -12.44 -6.97
N GLU A 83 9.30 -13.05 -7.44
CA GLU A 83 9.62 -14.46 -7.15
C GLU A 83 9.89 -14.70 -5.66
N ILE A 84 10.56 -13.78 -4.96
CA ILE A 84 10.72 -13.87 -3.50
C ILE A 84 9.36 -13.91 -2.81
N LEU A 85 8.45 -12.99 -3.15
CA LEU A 85 7.13 -12.92 -2.52
C LEU A 85 6.30 -14.19 -2.80
N LYS A 86 6.33 -14.71 -4.04
CA LYS A 86 5.65 -15.97 -4.39
C LYS A 86 6.18 -17.15 -3.59
N LYS A 87 7.51 -17.24 -3.40
CA LYS A 87 8.12 -18.29 -2.56
C LYS A 87 7.67 -18.21 -1.11
N ILE A 88 7.56 -17.00 -0.56
CA ILE A 88 7.01 -16.84 0.80
C ILE A 88 5.54 -17.27 0.85
N LEU A 89 4.73 -16.88 -0.14
CA LEU A 89 3.31 -17.24 -0.19
C LEU A 89 3.07 -18.74 -0.44
N SER A 90 4.02 -19.46 -1.04
CA SER A 90 3.92 -20.93 -1.15
C SER A 90 4.06 -21.64 0.22
N ILE A 91 4.67 -20.98 1.20
CA ILE A 91 4.85 -21.51 2.57
C ILE A 91 3.82 -20.90 3.52
N TYR A 92 3.54 -19.61 3.37
CA TYR A 92 2.61 -18.85 4.19
C TYR A 92 1.48 -18.27 3.33
N PRO A 93 0.56 -19.08 2.78
CA PRO A 93 -0.42 -18.65 1.78
C PRO A 93 -1.40 -17.57 2.30
N ASN A 94 -1.63 -17.52 3.61
CA ASN A 94 -2.52 -16.55 4.24
C ASN A 94 -1.79 -15.31 4.78
N ASN A 95 -0.53 -15.06 4.36
CA ASN A 95 0.17 -13.85 4.79
C ASN A 95 -0.32 -12.63 4.02
N ASN A 96 -1.24 -11.88 4.63
CA ASN A 96 -1.89 -10.72 4.03
C ASN A 96 -0.89 -9.59 3.66
N ALA A 97 0.18 -9.41 4.43
CA ALA A 97 1.17 -8.36 4.17
C ALA A 97 1.97 -8.66 2.89
N ILE A 98 2.41 -9.90 2.73
CA ILE A 98 3.15 -10.34 1.53
C ILE A 98 2.22 -10.38 0.31
N SER A 99 0.98 -10.84 0.45
CA SER A 99 -0.02 -10.80 -0.62
C SER A 99 -0.28 -9.37 -1.09
N HIS A 100 -0.46 -8.44 -0.16
CA HIS A 100 -0.65 -7.02 -0.48
C HIS A 100 0.55 -6.44 -1.24
N GLN A 101 1.78 -6.76 -0.82
CA GLN A 101 3.00 -6.30 -1.49
C GLN A 101 3.10 -6.86 -2.92
N LEU A 102 2.78 -8.15 -3.12
CA LEU A 102 2.78 -8.76 -4.45
C LEU A 102 1.72 -8.12 -5.36
N PHE A 103 0.51 -7.91 -4.87
CA PHE A 103 -0.56 -7.24 -5.63
C PHE A 103 -0.19 -5.80 -5.97
N PHE A 104 0.43 -5.07 -5.03
CA PHE A 104 0.96 -3.74 -5.29
C PHE A 104 1.95 -3.73 -6.46
N PHE A 105 2.93 -4.63 -6.45
CA PHE A 105 3.92 -4.72 -7.51
C PHE A 105 3.30 -5.12 -8.85
N ASN A 106 2.33 -6.04 -8.85
CA ASN A 106 1.61 -6.41 -10.06
C ASN A 106 0.85 -5.22 -10.66
N ILE A 107 0.17 -4.42 -9.85
CA ILE A 107 -0.55 -3.23 -10.30
C ILE A 107 0.41 -2.18 -10.87
N LYS A 108 1.54 -1.96 -10.21
CA LYS A 108 2.57 -1.03 -10.69
C LYS A 108 3.19 -1.48 -12.02
N ASP A 109 3.34 -2.76 -12.20
CA ASP A 109 3.90 -3.39 -13.41
C ASP A 109 2.83 -3.67 -14.48
N GLN A 110 1.58 -3.38 -14.20
CA GLN A 110 0.41 -3.60 -15.05
C GLN A 110 0.22 -5.07 -15.48
N VAL A 111 0.59 -5.99 -14.61
CA VAL A 111 0.38 -7.43 -14.82
C VAL A 111 -0.65 -7.98 -13.84
N ASN A 112 -1.44 -8.95 -14.28
CA ASN A 112 -2.47 -9.60 -13.46
C ASN A 112 -3.37 -8.60 -12.71
N LEU A 113 -3.78 -7.51 -13.39
CA LEU A 113 -4.52 -6.41 -12.78
C LEU A 113 -5.81 -6.87 -12.11
N GLU A 114 -6.62 -7.67 -12.79
CA GLU A 114 -7.92 -8.15 -12.26
C GLU A 114 -7.74 -9.00 -11.00
N GLN A 115 -6.79 -9.94 -11.03
CA GLN A 115 -6.47 -10.77 -9.87
C GLN A 115 -5.96 -9.93 -8.69
N SER A 116 -5.13 -8.93 -8.98
CA SER A 116 -4.55 -8.06 -7.96
C SER A 116 -5.59 -7.11 -7.36
N ILE A 117 -6.52 -6.59 -8.17
CA ILE A 117 -7.66 -5.80 -7.70
C ILE A 117 -8.52 -6.65 -6.76
N SER A 118 -8.99 -7.82 -7.22
CA SER A 118 -9.81 -8.72 -6.41
C SER A 118 -9.12 -9.16 -5.12
N GLY A 119 -7.79 -9.39 -5.19
CA GLY A 119 -6.99 -9.73 -4.01
C GLY A 119 -6.94 -8.60 -2.99
N ILE A 120 -6.72 -7.35 -3.41
CA ILE A 120 -6.71 -6.20 -2.50
C ILE A 120 -8.12 -5.93 -1.96
N GLU A 121 -9.17 -6.00 -2.79
CA GLU A 121 -10.56 -5.87 -2.34
C GLU A 121 -10.89 -6.91 -1.25
N TYR A 122 -10.43 -8.16 -1.42
CA TYR A 122 -10.59 -9.21 -0.42
C TYR A 122 -9.88 -8.87 0.89
N LEU A 123 -8.62 -8.46 0.83
CA LEU A 123 -7.85 -8.08 2.02
C LEU A 123 -8.47 -6.89 2.76
N MET A 124 -9.08 -5.96 2.04
CA MET A 124 -9.74 -4.80 2.62
C MET A 124 -11.04 -5.12 3.37
N LYS A 125 -11.67 -6.27 3.15
CA LYS A 125 -12.80 -6.72 3.98
C LYS A 125 -12.42 -6.88 5.45
N TYR A 126 -11.14 -7.19 5.72
CA TYR A 126 -10.61 -7.37 7.08
C TYR A 126 -9.87 -6.14 7.60
N ASN A 127 -9.48 -5.22 6.72
CA ASN A 127 -8.78 -3.98 7.09
C ASN A 127 -9.16 -2.84 6.13
N SER A 128 -10.35 -2.30 6.33
CA SER A 128 -10.88 -1.19 5.53
C SER A 128 -10.21 0.17 5.79
N TYR A 129 -9.40 0.28 6.85
CA TYR A 129 -8.73 1.54 7.24
C TYR A 129 -7.31 1.68 6.67
N ASN A 130 -6.97 0.96 5.61
CA ASN A 130 -5.67 1.07 4.95
C ASN A 130 -5.71 2.10 3.80
N PRO A 131 -5.28 3.35 3.99
CA PRO A 131 -5.32 4.36 2.94
C PRO A 131 -4.44 4.00 1.74
N GLN A 132 -3.33 3.28 1.93
CA GLN A 132 -2.47 2.89 0.82
C GLN A 132 -3.16 1.87 -0.11
N ALA A 133 -3.98 0.97 0.43
CA ALA A 133 -4.77 0.04 -0.38
C ALA A 133 -5.77 0.79 -1.26
N TYR A 134 -6.45 1.81 -0.74
CA TYR A 134 -7.35 2.66 -1.54
C TYR A 134 -6.60 3.41 -2.66
N LYS A 135 -5.43 3.96 -2.36
CA LYS A 135 -4.61 4.65 -3.38
C LYS A 135 -4.22 3.72 -4.52
N ILE A 136 -3.82 2.49 -4.20
CA ILE A 136 -3.44 1.48 -5.19
C ILE A 136 -4.64 1.01 -6.01
N LEU A 137 -5.78 0.76 -5.35
CA LEU A 137 -7.01 0.41 -6.05
C LEU A 137 -7.47 1.52 -6.99
N ALA A 138 -7.36 2.78 -6.59
CA ALA A 138 -7.70 3.90 -7.47
C ALA A 138 -6.87 3.89 -8.75
N GLU A 139 -5.58 3.64 -8.66
CA GLU A 139 -4.69 3.50 -9.81
C GLU A 139 -5.08 2.30 -10.67
N ALA A 140 -5.33 1.14 -10.07
CA ALA A 140 -5.70 -0.08 -10.77
C ALA A 140 -7.06 0.05 -11.49
N TYR A 141 -8.06 0.63 -10.83
CA TYR A 141 -9.36 0.91 -11.45
C TYR A 141 -9.26 1.90 -12.61
N SER A 142 -8.42 2.92 -12.49
CA SER A 142 -8.17 3.85 -13.60
C SER A 142 -7.57 3.14 -14.82
N LYS A 143 -6.61 2.24 -14.61
CA LYS A 143 -5.98 1.44 -15.67
C LYS A 143 -6.91 0.44 -16.32
N THR A 144 -7.96 0.01 -15.62
CA THR A 144 -8.98 -0.90 -16.12
C THR A 144 -10.28 -0.18 -16.54
N ASN A 145 -10.22 1.14 -16.77
CA ASN A 145 -11.34 1.99 -17.19
C ASN A 145 -12.54 2.01 -16.21
N ARG A 146 -12.35 1.62 -14.96
CA ARG A 146 -13.37 1.66 -13.91
C ARG A 146 -13.36 3.02 -13.22
N PHE A 147 -13.65 4.08 -13.97
CA PHE A 147 -13.44 5.46 -13.52
C PHE A 147 -14.20 5.83 -12.25
N TYR A 148 -15.45 5.41 -12.13
CA TYR A 148 -16.24 5.62 -10.92
C TYR A 148 -15.60 4.98 -9.69
N LYS A 149 -15.23 3.70 -9.75
CA LYS A 149 -14.54 3.00 -8.66
C LYS A 149 -13.19 3.66 -8.33
N SER A 150 -12.47 4.16 -9.33
CA SER A 150 -11.22 4.91 -9.13
C SER A 150 -11.47 6.19 -8.32
N LYS A 151 -12.51 6.98 -8.64
CA LYS A 151 -12.87 8.18 -7.89
C LYS A 151 -13.26 7.84 -6.44
N LEU A 152 -14.11 6.83 -6.23
CA LEU A 152 -14.48 6.37 -4.89
C LEU A 152 -13.27 5.97 -4.04
N ALA A 153 -12.34 5.22 -4.63
CA ALA A 153 -11.12 4.82 -3.93
C ALA A 153 -10.24 6.03 -3.56
N LEU A 154 -10.10 7.04 -4.45
CA LEU A 154 -9.37 8.27 -4.14
C LEU A 154 -10.04 9.09 -3.04
N ILE A 155 -11.36 9.18 -3.04
CA ILE A 155 -12.12 9.88 -2.00
C ILE A 155 -11.85 9.23 -0.65
N ASN A 156 -11.93 7.89 -0.56
CA ASN A 156 -11.62 7.17 0.68
C ASN A 156 -10.16 7.34 1.12
N TYR A 157 -9.21 7.30 0.17
CA TYR A 157 -7.82 7.57 0.47
C TYR A 157 -7.63 8.92 1.15
N TYR A 158 -8.18 9.99 0.56
CA TYR A 158 -8.03 11.34 1.09
C TYR A 158 -8.79 11.54 2.39
N ASN A 159 -9.97 10.96 2.52
CA ASN A 159 -10.76 11.02 3.75
C ASN A 159 -10.04 10.33 4.91
N LEU A 160 -9.52 9.12 4.72
CA LEU A 160 -8.72 8.41 5.73
C LEU A 160 -7.42 9.13 6.10
N LYS A 161 -6.92 10.00 5.20
CA LYS A 161 -5.76 10.87 5.47
C LYS A 161 -6.17 12.20 6.14
N GLY A 162 -7.44 12.43 6.40
CA GLY A 162 -7.95 13.69 6.93
C GLY A 162 -7.89 14.85 5.93
N ASN A 163 -7.62 14.58 4.66
CA ASN A 163 -7.50 15.62 3.62
C ASN A 163 -8.83 15.82 2.89
N ILE A 164 -9.79 16.40 3.59
CA ILE A 164 -11.16 16.61 3.12
C ILE A 164 -11.20 17.49 1.86
N THR A 165 -10.34 18.50 1.78
CA THR A 165 -10.24 19.40 0.61
C THR A 165 -9.92 18.61 -0.66
N MET A 166 -8.98 17.67 -0.59
CA MET A 166 -8.64 16.82 -1.73
C MET A 166 -9.73 15.81 -2.05
N ALA A 167 -10.44 15.28 -1.04
CA ALA A 167 -11.60 14.43 -1.28
C ALA A 167 -12.68 15.17 -2.07
N PHE A 168 -12.99 16.41 -1.70
CA PHE A 168 -13.97 17.25 -2.43
C PHE A 168 -13.50 17.57 -3.85
N LYS A 169 -12.22 17.89 -4.04
CA LYS A 169 -11.68 18.11 -5.38
C LYS A 169 -11.89 16.87 -6.28
N VAL A 170 -11.66 15.67 -5.76
CA VAL A 170 -11.90 14.42 -6.51
C VAL A 170 -13.38 14.24 -6.86
N ILE A 171 -14.30 14.63 -5.98
CA ILE A 171 -15.75 14.60 -6.24
C ILE A 171 -16.11 15.61 -7.35
N ASP A 172 -15.63 16.83 -7.25
CA ASP A 172 -15.92 17.89 -8.23
C ASP A 172 -15.35 17.54 -9.62
N ASP A 173 -14.12 16.99 -9.67
CA ASP A 173 -13.53 16.41 -10.89
C ASP A 173 -14.35 15.23 -11.46
N GLY A 174 -14.96 14.43 -10.59
CA GLY A 174 -15.87 13.34 -10.98
C GLY A 174 -17.16 13.89 -11.60
N ASN A 175 -17.78 14.88 -10.95
CA ASN A 175 -19.02 15.51 -11.41
C ASN A 175 -18.87 16.22 -12.77
N SER A 176 -17.68 16.74 -13.06
CA SER A 176 -17.34 17.40 -14.33
C SER A 176 -16.88 16.40 -15.41
N SER A 177 -16.79 15.11 -15.12
CA SER A 177 -16.25 14.11 -16.04
C SER A 177 -17.32 13.55 -16.98
N ASP A 178 -17.01 13.44 -18.26
CA ASP A 178 -17.85 12.76 -19.26
C ASP A 178 -17.76 11.22 -19.15
N LYS A 179 -16.85 10.71 -18.33
CA LYS A 179 -16.65 9.27 -18.12
C LYS A 179 -17.57 8.69 -17.07
N LEU A 180 -18.35 9.50 -16.38
CA LEU A 180 -19.30 9.09 -15.35
C LEU A 180 -20.74 9.35 -15.79
N THR A 181 -21.61 8.42 -15.46
CA THR A 181 -23.05 8.56 -15.65
C THR A 181 -23.65 9.58 -14.66
N ASP A 182 -24.81 10.13 -14.96
CA ASP A 182 -25.51 11.07 -14.06
C ASP A 182 -25.84 10.42 -12.72
N TYR A 183 -26.15 9.11 -12.71
CA TYR A 183 -26.36 8.34 -11.50
C TYR A 183 -25.10 8.33 -10.60
N GLU A 184 -23.93 8.03 -11.19
CA GLU A 184 -22.65 8.01 -10.48
C GLU A 184 -22.26 9.40 -9.96
N LYS A 185 -22.50 10.45 -10.74
CA LYS A 185 -22.30 11.85 -10.32
C LYS A 185 -23.23 12.20 -9.14
N GLY A 186 -24.50 11.82 -9.22
CA GLY A 186 -25.45 12.02 -8.13
C GLY A 186 -25.03 11.34 -6.84
N TYR A 187 -24.43 10.14 -6.93
CA TYR A 187 -23.88 9.44 -5.76
C TYR A 187 -22.66 10.16 -5.18
N LEU A 188 -21.75 10.64 -6.02
CA LEU A 188 -20.59 11.44 -5.57
C LEU A 188 -21.04 12.70 -4.83
N GLN A 189 -22.11 13.38 -5.31
CA GLN A 189 -22.66 14.55 -4.64
C GLN A 189 -23.27 14.20 -3.26
N LYS A 190 -23.99 13.08 -3.15
CA LYS A 190 -24.48 12.58 -1.86
C LYS A 190 -23.34 12.28 -0.89
N LEU A 191 -22.26 11.70 -1.40
CA LEU A 191 -21.05 11.42 -0.60
C LEU A 191 -20.39 12.71 -0.11
N LYS A 192 -20.34 13.77 -0.93
CA LYS A 192 -19.85 15.11 -0.53
C LYS A 192 -20.65 15.65 0.65
N ASN A 193 -21.98 15.57 0.57
CA ASN A 193 -22.87 16.02 1.64
C ASN A 193 -22.66 15.17 2.91
N SER A 194 -22.52 13.86 2.78
CA SER A 194 -22.26 12.97 3.93
C SER A 194 -20.93 13.31 4.64
N ILE A 195 -19.86 13.60 3.87
CA ILE A 195 -18.57 14.02 4.44
C ILE A 195 -18.70 15.35 5.18
N LEU A 196 -19.48 16.30 4.64
CA LEU A 196 -19.75 17.59 5.30
C LEU A 196 -20.52 17.44 6.62
N CYS A 197 -21.45 16.47 6.70
CA CYS A 197 -22.22 16.21 7.90
C CYS A 197 -21.43 15.51 9.02
N THR A 198 -20.30 14.85 8.65
CA THR A 198 -19.47 14.10 9.60
C THR A 198 -18.19 14.85 9.90
N THR A 199 -18.20 15.78 10.85
CA THR A 199 -16.99 16.50 11.29
C THR A 199 -15.97 15.62 12.02
N ASN A 200 -16.27 14.35 12.28
CA ASN A 200 -15.38 13.27 12.75
C ASN A 200 -16.16 11.95 12.78
N PRO A 201 -16.00 11.05 11.96
CA PRO A 201 -15.26 9.79 12.06
C PRO A 201 -14.80 9.26 10.70
N PRO A 202 -14.03 8.15 10.64
CA PRO A 202 -13.71 7.51 9.37
C PRO A 202 -15.02 7.13 8.66
N LEU A 203 -15.10 7.40 7.35
CA LEU A 203 -16.20 6.90 6.53
C LEU A 203 -16.28 5.38 6.71
N GLU A 204 -17.46 4.90 7.09
CA GLU A 204 -17.76 3.47 6.96
C GLU A 204 -17.50 3.03 5.51
N PRO A 205 -17.07 1.79 5.29
CA PRO A 205 -16.88 1.28 3.94
C PRO A 205 -18.12 1.56 3.11
N ILE A 206 -17.95 1.92 1.85
CA ILE A 206 -18.91 2.51 0.89
C ILE A 206 -20.20 1.69 0.68
N PHE A 207 -20.59 0.82 1.58
CA PHE A 207 -21.75 -0.05 1.51
C PHE A 207 -22.88 0.27 2.52
N GLY A 208 -22.80 1.40 3.21
CA GLY A 208 -23.81 1.81 4.17
C GLY A 208 -24.38 3.19 3.89
N ASN A 209 -25.69 3.28 3.60
CA ASN A 209 -26.44 4.52 3.54
C ASN A 209 -26.57 5.10 4.95
N LYS A 210 -25.88 6.20 5.27
CA LYS A 210 -26.33 7.12 6.32
C LYS A 210 -26.55 8.49 5.69
N THR A 211 -27.79 8.89 5.65
CA THR A 211 -28.20 10.28 5.42
C THR A 211 -28.03 11.05 6.72
N CYS A 212 -27.47 12.27 6.67
CA CYS A 212 -27.65 13.21 7.78
C CYS A 212 -29.13 13.49 7.90
N ASN A 213 -29.75 13.08 8.98
CA ASN A 213 -31.04 13.59 9.45
C ASN A 213 -30.78 14.62 10.51
#